data_8595575d9c4bc68cb31fba4f6718bff1
#
_entry.id   8595575d9c4bc68cb31fba4f6718bff1
#
_cell.length_a   1.000
_cell.length_b   1.000
_cell.length_c   1.000
_cell.angle_alpha   90.00
_cell.angle_beta   90.00
_cell.angle_gamma   90.00
#
_symmetry.space_group_name_H-M   'P 1'
#
loop_
_entity.id
_entity.type
_entity.pdbx_description
1 polymer ?
#
loop_
_entity_poly.entity_id
_entity_poly.type
_entity_poly.pdbx_seq_one_letter_code
_entity_poly.pdbx_strand_id
1 'polypeptide(L)'
;MKFIYTNDKYEELGVLKNSSIDFEIGKYDVASNDYQMSISIGSWNREFDKGSLFYCQECEFGGILDGKKVDTSKNSITFKGKTFRGLLEKEYVQPPDGQAYYVANGEANQVIDNLIHGKFNDLFVVDNVGLSDIGVNYQIRDLNLLDALEKMLLKADIPSKLEITFYDKKVHLQAVPIVDLSELLRYDNSYGISMISEKAISKYNHIVALGKGELIERIRVNLFLQDDGTWNTSENAKYAGLKRKTYLYDNSNEEDESKLIESSIEATEKANGTDNLNINFTTDEASLFDYVGSKEEITGIEFKEQITKKVLKVTISGIISHCKFEYKVGD
;
A
#
# COMPACT_ATOMS: atom_id res chain seq x y z
N MET A 1 -19.52 -3.75 -11.22
CA MET A 1 -19.17 -2.34 -10.90
C MET A 1 -19.58 -1.43 -12.04
N LYS A 2 -20.06 -0.22 -11.75
CA LYS A 2 -20.47 0.79 -12.72
C LYS A 2 -19.60 2.03 -12.52
N PHE A 3 -18.84 2.42 -13.54
CA PHE A 3 -17.97 3.60 -13.46
C PHE A 3 -18.63 4.80 -14.13
N ILE A 4 -18.83 5.85 -13.36
CA ILE A 4 -19.31 7.16 -13.81
C ILE A 4 -18.09 8.03 -14.09
N TYR A 5 -18.18 8.90 -15.10
CA TYR A 5 -17.12 9.85 -15.43
C TYR A 5 -17.64 11.27 -15.58
N THR A 6 -16.80 12.25 -15.33
CA THR A 6 -17.14 13.67 -15.29
C THR A 6 -16.28 14.47 -16.27
N ASN A 7 -16.57 15.76 -16.40
CA ASN A 7 -15.62 16.74 -16.93
C ASN A 7 -14.66 17.24 -15.84
N ASP A 8 -13.81 18.20 -16.17
CA ASP A 8 -12.85 18.84 -15.26
C ASP A 8 -13.48 19.72 -14.15
N LYS A 9 -14.80 19.98 -14.25
CA LYS A 9 -15.63 20.66 -13.24
C LYS A 9 -16.39 19.70 -12.35
N TYR A 10 -16.15 18.39 -12.52
CA TYR A 10 -16.83 17.31 -11.80
C TYR A 10 -18.33 17.17 -12.12
N GLU A 11 -18.77 17.70 -13.26
CA GLU A 11 -20.13 17.49 -13.78
C GLU A 11 -20.19 16.11 -14.47
N GLU A 12 -21.17 15.29 -14.10
CA GLU A 12 -21.32 13.94 -14.63
C GLU A 12 -21.65 13.97 -16.13
N LEU A 13 -20.86 13.27 -16.92
CA LEU A 13 -21.06 13.12 -18.37
C LEU A 13 -21.72 11.79 -18.75
N GLY A 14 -21.61 10.77 -17.88
CA GLY A 14 -22.20 9.48 -18.14
C GLY A 14 -21.46 8.31 -17.51
N VAL A 15 -21.69 7.13 -18.05
CA VAL A 15 -21.10 5.86 -17.60
C VAL A 15 -20.09 5.38 -18.63
N LEU A 16 -18.95 4.90 -18.17
CA LEU A 16 -17.93 4.31 -19.03
C LEU A 16 -18.48 3.08 -19.75
N LYS A 17 -18.19 3.00 -21.04
CA LYS A 17 -18.59 1.90 -21.93
C LYS A 17 -17.40 1.49 -22.79
N ASN A 18 -17.34 0.20 -23.15
CA ASN A 18 -16.32 -0.33 -24.06
C ASN A 18 -14.91 0.14 -23.70
N SER A 19 -14.53 -0.12 -22.45
CA SER A 19 -13.26 0.31 -21.85
C SER A 19 -12.65 -0.79 -21.00
N SER A 20 -11.36 -0.69 -20.74
CA SER A 20 -10.67 -1.50 -19.77
C SER A 20 -9.99 -0.60 -18.75
N ILE A 21 -9.97 -1.01 -17.49
CA ILE A 21 -9.34 -0.25 -16.41
C ILE A 21 -8.56 -1.24 -15.55
N ASP A 22 -7.29 -0.92 -15.34
CA ASP A 22 -6.42 -1.62 -14.40
C ASP A 22 -6.12 -0.68 -13.24
N PHE A 23 -6.50 -1.07 -12.03
CA PHE A 23 -6.20 -0.34 -10.78
C PHE A 23 -5.17 -1.10 -9.98
N GLU A 24 -4.27 -0.37 -9.38
CA GLU A 24 -3.37 -0.86 -8.35
C GLU A 24 -3.50 0.03 -7.12
N ILE A 25 -3.90 -0.56 -5.99
CA ILE A 25 -3.99 0.12 -4.69
C ILE A 25 -3.29 -0.71 -3.63
N GLY A 26 -2.72 -0.07 -2.63
CA GLY A 26 -2.06 -0.78 -1.53
C GLY A 26 -1.25 0.13 -0.63
N LYS A 27 -0.50 -0.53 0.23
CA LYS A 27 0.44 0.09 1.16
C LYS A 27 1.41 0.99 0.41
N TYR A 28 1.72 2.14 0.98
CA TYR A 28 2.77 3.00 0.46
C TYR A 28 4.09 2.21 0.29
N ASP A 29 4.86 2.48 -0.75
CA ASP A 29 6.06 1.75 -1.18
C ASP A 29 5.85 0.30 -1.68
N VAL A 30 4.67 -0.29 -1.52
CA VAL A 30 4.35 -1.64 -2.04
C VAL A 30 3.52 -1.56 -3.32
N ALA A 31 2.64 -0.56 -3.43
CA ALA A 31 1.79 -0.33 -4.59
C ALA A 31 2.02 1.05 -5.20
N SER A 32 1.81 1.19 -6.50
CA SER A 32 1.91 2.48 -7.19
C SER A 32 0.72 3.40 -6.92
N ASN A 33 -0.39 2.87 -6.38
CA ASN A 33 -1.63 3.58 -6.12
C ASN A 33 -2.12 4.40 -7.32
N ASP A 34 -2.03 3.80 -8.50
CA ASP A 34 -2.40 4.40 -9.77
C ASP A 34 -3.40 3.54 -10.55
N TYR A 35 -3.82 4.06 -11.67
CA TYR A 35 -4.65 3.32 -12.62
C TYR A 35 -4.21 3.58 -14.05
N GLN A 36 -4.55 2.65 -14.93
CA GLN A 36 -4.49 2.81 -16.37
C GLN A 36 -5.85 2.43 -16.97
N MET A 37 -6.42 3.34 -17.77
CA MET A 37 -7.70 3.14 -18.45
C MET A 37 -7.51 3.24 -19.96
N SER A 38 -8.09 2.32 -20.72
CA SER A 38 -8.11 2.38 -22.18
C SER A 38 -9.57 2.44 -22.70
N ILE A 39 -9.83 3.38 -23.60
CA ILE A 39 -11.13 3.62 -24.23
C ILE A 39 -10.92 3.67 -25.75
N SER A 40 -11.87 3.16 -26.56
CA SER A 40 -11.79 3.33 -28.01
C SER A 40 -12.02 4.80 -28.39
N ILE A 41 -11.32 5.30 -29.42
CA ILE A 41 -11.44 6.70 -29.88
C ILE A 41 -12.88 7.05 -30.21
N GLY A 42 -13.64 6.13 -30.81
CA GLY A 42 -15.04 6.34 -31.17
C GLY A 42 -16.01 6.40 -29.99
N SER A 43 -15.62 5.89 -28.81
CA SER A 43 -16.43 5.90 -27.59
C SER A 43 -16.02 7.01 -26.62
N TRP A 44 -14.94 7.71 -26.92
CA TRP A 44 -14.43 8.76 -26.05
C TRP A 44 -15.26 10.04 -26.16
N ASN A 45 -15.75 10.52 -25.02
CA ASN A 45 -16.28 11.87 -24.90
C ASN A 45 -15.10 12.85 -24.70
N ARG A 46 -15.00 13.87 -25.54
CA ARG A 46 -13.87 14.82 -25.54
C ARG A 46 -13.81 15.71 -24.30
N GLU A 47 -14.90 15.88 -23.57
CA GLU A 47 -14.93 16.59 -22.29
C GLU A 47 -14.34 15.76 -21.14
N PHE A 48 -14.21 14.43 -21.33
CA PHE A 48 -13.51 13.54 -20.42
C PHE A 48 -12.01 13.56 -20.74
N ASP A 49 -11.28 14.47 -20.11
CA ASP A 49 -9.86 14.73 -20.35
C ASP A 49 -9.13 15.06 -19.03
N LYS A 50 -7.92 15.57 -19.10
CA LYS A 50 -7.09 15.91 -17.93
C LYS A 50 -7.86 16.72 -16.89
N GLY A 51 -7.78 16.30 -15.63
CA GLY A 51 -8.51 16.90 -14.51
C GLY A 51 -9.91 16.31 -14.27
N SER A 52 -10.47 15.57 -15.24
CA SER A 52 -11.73 14.87 -15.05
C SER A 52 -11.64 13.78 -13.99
N LEU A 53 -12.74 13.56 -13.29
CA LEU A 53 -12.92 12.52 -12.28
C LEU A 53 -13.64 11.31 -12.90
N PHE A 54 -13.30 10.11 -12.48
CA PHE A 54 -14.13 8.93 -12.69
C PHE A 54 -14.14 8.08 -11.43
N TYR A 55 -15.24 7.37 -11.20
CA TYR A 55 -15.44 6.65 -9.94
C TYR A 55 -16.48 5.54 -10.05
N CYS A 56 -16.38 4.58 -9.15
CA CYS A 56 -17.43 3.65 -8.83
C CYS A 56 -18.08 4.08 -7.50
N GLN A 57 -19.40 4.08 -7.41
CA GLN A 57 -20.13 4.41 -6.19
C GLN A 57 -19.91 3.34 -5.12
N GLU A 58 -19.84 3.77 -3.86
CA GLU A 58 -19.71 2.91 -2.68
C GLU A 58 -18.47 1.99 -2.71
N CYS A 59 -17.40 2.44 -3.37
CA CYS A 59 -16.14 1.71 -3.39
C CYS A 59 -14.93 2.66 -3.48
N GLU A 60 -13.72 2.12 -3.30
CA GLU A 60 -12.46 2.88 -3.36
C GLU A 60 -12.00 3.20 -4.79
N PHE A 61 -12.57 2.53 -5.82
CA PHE A 61 -12.04 2.56 -7.17
C PHE A 61 -12.49 3.78 -7.94
N GLY A 62 -11.54 4.65 -8.25
CA GLY A 62 -11.70 5.86 -9.01
C GLY A 62 -10.42 6.68 -8.99
N GLY A 63 -10.46 7.86 -9.61
CA GLY A 63 -9.30 8.75 -9.64
C GLY A 63 -9.49 9.94 -10.58
N ILE A 64 -8.43 10.74 -10.70
CA ILE A 64 -8.39 11.93 -11.55
C ILE A 64 -7.45 11.68 -12.74
N LEU A 65 -7.88 12.08 -13.95
CA LEU A 65 -7.10 11.94 -15.16
C LEU A 65 -5.93 12.93 -15.15
N ASP A 66 -4.71 12.42 -15.27
CA ASP A 66 -3.48 13.22 -15.28
C ASP A 66 -2.70 13.10 -16.60
N GLY A 67 -2.62 11.91 -17.16
CA GLY A 67 -1.92 11.62 -18.42
C GLY A 67 -2.81 11.01 -19.49
N LYS A 68 -2.55 11.38 -20.76
CA LYS A 68 -3.26 10.85 -21.93
C LYS A 68 -2.28 10.43 -23.03
N LYS A 69 -2.52 9.24 -23.58
CA LYS A 69 -1.84 8.75 -24.78
C LYS A 69 -2.89 8.36 -25.83
N VAL A 70 -2.76 8.88 -27.05
CA VAL A 70 -3.62 8.53 -28.19
C VAL A 70 -2.83 7.64 -29.14
N ASP A 71 -3.39 6.48 -29.47
CA ASP A 71 -2.83 5.54 -30.44
C ASP A 71 -3.87 5.31 -31.56
N THR A 72 -3.68 6.02 -32.65
CA THR A 72 -4.60 5.96 -33.82
C THR A 72 -4.49 4.62 -34.56
N SER A 73 -3.34 3.93 -34.48
CA SER A 73 -3.15 2.62 -35.11
C SER A 73 -3.97 1.53 -34.40
N LYS A 74 -4.16 1.66 -33.10
CA LYS A 74 -4.96 0.76 -32.27
C LYS A 74 -6.37 1.27 -31.99
N ASN A 75 -6.75 2.40 -32.55
CA ASN A 75 -8.03 3.08 -32.29
C ASN A 75 -8.31 3.23 -30.79
N SER A 76 -7.30 3.58 -29.99
CA SER A 76 -7.42 3.64 -28.53
C SER A 76 -6.83 4.91 -27.92
N ILE A 77 -7.44 5.33 -26.83
CA ILE A 77 -6.93 6.36 -25.93
C ILE A 77 -6.66 5.70 -24.59
N THR A 78 -5.46 5.91 -24.04
CA THR A 78 -5.09 5.45 -22.72
C THR A 78 -4.93 6.63 -21.80
N PHE A 79 -5.67 6.63 -20.69
CA PHE A 79 -5.54 7.57 -19.58
C PHE A 79 -4.80 6.93 -18.44
N LYS A 80 -4.05 7.75 -17.69
CA LYS A 80 -3.33 7.36 -16.49
C LYS A 80 -3.49 8.44 -15.43
N GLY A 81 -3.37 8.03 -14.17
CA GLY A 81 -3.39 8.95 -13.04
C GLY A 81 -3.37 8.20 -11.72
N LYS A 82 -3.40 8.95 -10.64
CA LYS A 82 -3.48 8.40 -9.30
C LYS A 82 -4.91 8.01 -8.95
N THR A 83 -5.06 6.88 -8.25
CA THR A 83 -6.32 6.50 -7.58
C THR A 83 -6.64 7.49 -6.45
N PHE A 84 -7.80 7.38 -5.82
CA PHE A 84 -8.12 8.21 -4.64
C PHE A 84 -7.07 8.04 -3.54
N ARG A 85 -6.63 6.83 -3.27
CA ARG A 85 -5.54 6.55 -2.33
C ARG A 85 -4.24 7.23 -2.75
N GLY A 86 -3.85 7.09 -4.01
CA GLY A 86 -2.63 7.69 -4.55
C GLY A 86 -2.66 9.22 -4.62
N LEU A 87 -3.83 9.87 -4.60
CA LEU A 87 -3.90 11.33 -4.51
C LEU A 87 -3.35 11.84 -3.16
N LEU A 88 -3.50 11.08 -2.09
CA LEU A 88 -2.97 11.43 -0.77
C LEU A 88 -1.43 11.49 -0.76
N GLU A 89 -0.74 10.77 -1.64
CA GLU A 89 0.72 10.82 -1.77
C GLU A 89 1.24 12.19 -2.27
N LYS A 90 0.38 13.01 -2.86
CA LYS A 90 0.77 14.33 -3.41
C LYS A 90 1.01 15.40 -2.34
N GLU A 91 0.51 15.19 -1.14
CA GLU A 91 0.68 16.10 0.00
C GLU A 91 1.69 15.54 1.00
N TYR A 92 2.40 16.45 1.67
CA TYR A 92 3.37 16.10 2.72
C TYR A 92 2.95 16.67 4.05
N VAL A 93 3.17 15.90 5.12
CA VAL A 93 2.98 16.34 6.50
C VAL A 93 4.31 16.89 7.00
N GLN A 94 4.37 18.21 7.15
CA GLN A 94 5.56 18.89 7.64
C GLN A 94 5.40 19.27 9.11
N PRO A 95 6.47 19.26 9.91
CA PRO A 95 6.47 19.81 11.26
C PRO A 95 6.05 21.29 11.25
N PRO A 96 5.28 21.75 12.25
CA PRO A 96 5.05 23.17 12.43
C PRO A 96 6.35 23.95 12.67
N ASP A 97 6.37 25.25 12.36
CA ASP A 97 7.53 26.09 12.55
C ASP A 97 8.09 25.98 13.97
N GLY A 98 9.40 25.72 14.06
CA GLY A 98 10.11 25.56 15.32
C GLY A 98 9.92 24.20 16.03
N GLN A 99 9.22 23.27 15.42
CA GLN A 99 9.05 21.90 15.94
C GLN A 99 9.80 20.89 15.06
N ALA A 100 10.28 19.82 15.70
CA ALA A 100 10.97 18.73 15.01
C ALA A 100 9.99 17.72 14.35
N TYR A 101 8.76 17.66 14.83
CA TYR A 101 7.73 16.71 14.41
C TYR A 101 6.36 17.36 14.40
N TYR A 102 5.48 16.89 13.52
CA TYR A 102 4.04 17.04 13.69
C TYR A 102 3.55 15.95 14.66
N VAL A 103 2.94 16.35 15.77
CA VAL A 103 2.44 15.40 16.78
C VAL A 103 0.97 15.12 16.48
N ALA A 104 0.70 13.95 15.89
CA ALA A 104 -0.64 13.41 15.70
C ALA A 104 -1.10 12.77 17.02
N ASN A 105 -1.96 13.45 17.76
CA ASN A 105 -2.48 12.97 19.06
C ASN A 105 -3.96 13.24 19.18
N GLY A 106 -4.73 12.22 19.55
CA GLY A 106 -6.17 12.32 19.75
C GLY A 106 -6.95 11.17 19.10
N GLU A 107 -8.21 11.42 18.80
CA GLU A 107 -9.07 10.47 18.10
C GLU A 107 -8.70 10.43 16.60
N ALA A 108 -8.66 9.23 16.02
CA ALA A 108 -8.06 9.00 14.71
C ALA A 108 -8.74 9.79 13.59
N ASN A 109 -10.07 9.77 13.49
CA ASN A 109 -10.78 10.50 12.45
C ASN A 109 -10.64 12.01 12.59
N GLN A 110 -10.60 12.52 13.82
CA GLN A 110 -10.33 13.95 14.06
C GLN A 110 -8.92 14.34 13.62
N VAL A 111 -7.93 13.47 13.84
CA VAL A 111 -6.55 13.72 13.39
C VAL A 111 -6.45 13.66 11.87
N ILE A 112 -7.12 12.70 11.22
CA ILE A 112 -7.18 12.61 9.75
C ILE A 112 -7.82 13.89 9.18
N ASP A 113 -8.95 14.35 9.74
CA ASP A 113 -9.64 15.56 9.31
C ASP A 113 -8.73 16.80 9.40
N ASN A 114 -7.99 16.95 10.51
CA ASN A 114 -7.02 18.03 10.68
C ASN A 114 -5.90 17.98 9.63
N LEU A 115 -5.45 16.79 9.25
CA LEU A 115 -4.35 16.60 8.28
C LEU A 115 -4.78 16.88 6.83
N ILE A 116 -6.06 16.63 6.47
CA ILE A 116 -6.57 16.88 5.11
C ILE A 116 -7.22 18.26 4.96
N HIS A 117 -7.52 18.95 6.06
CA HIS A 117 -8.25 20.22 6.06
C HIS A 117 -7.61 21.25 5.11
N GLY A 118 -8.42 21.87 4.25
CA GLY A 118 -7.99 22.87 3.28
C GLY A 118 -7.14 22.33 2.13
N LYS A 119 -7.02 21.02 1.99
CA LYS A 119 -6.29 20.34 0.91
C LYS A 119 -7.26 19.71 -0.09
N PHE A 120 -6.74 19.35 -1.28
CA PHE A 120 -7.49 18.60 -2.31
C PHE A 120 -8.79 19.25 -2.79
N ASN A 121 -8.95 20.57 -2.70
CA ASN A 121 -10.15 21.33 -3.11
C ASN A 121 -11.45 20.70 -2.55
N ASP A 122 -11.43 20.30 -1.29
CA ASP A 122 -12.54 19.65 -0.57
C ASP A 122 -13.10 18.38 -1.23
N LEU A 123 -12.30 17.72 -2.07
CA LEU A 123 -12.70 16.42 -2.63
C LEU A 123 -12.78 15.34 -1.54
N PHE A 124 -11.90 15.40 -0.55
CA PHE A 124 -11.85 14.46 0.57
C PHE A 124 -12.59 15.01 1.79
N VAL A 125 -13.33 14.13 2.44
CA VAL A 125 -14.02 14.39 3.70
C VAL A 125 -13.78 13.22 4.66
N VAL A 126 -13.89 13.46 5.97
CA VAL A 126 -13.72 12.39 6.96
C VAL A 126 -15.06 12.07 7.61
N ASP A 127 -15.38 10.78 7.64
CA ASP A 127 -16.58 10.29 8.29
C ASP A 127 -16.35 10.09 9.78
N ASN A 128 -17.44 10.19 10.56
CA ASN A 128 -17.44 9.87 11.99
C ASN A 128 -16.31 10.57 12.78
N VAL A 129 -16.06 11.85 12.47
CA VAL A 129 -15.07 12.67 13.19
C VAL A 129 -15.39 12.68 14.68
N GLY A 130 -14.39 12.29 15.51
CA GLY A 130 -14.55 12.18 16.97
C GLY A 130 -15.27 10.92 17.44
N LEU A 131 -15.56 9.94 16.57
CA LEU A 131 -16.42 8.78 16.88
C LEU A 131 -15.81 7.43 16.51
N SER A 132 -14.52 7.35 16.13
CA SER A 132 -13.89 6.07 15.74
C SER A 132 -13.54 5.17 16.93
N ASP A 133 -13.50 5.71 18.15
CA ASP A 133 -12.98 5.04 19.35
C ASP A 133 -11.52 4.54 19.20
N ILE A 134 -10.77 5.08 18.23
CA ILE A 134 -9.38 4.75 17.97
C ILE A 134 -8.51 5.92 18.41
N GLY A 135 -7.61 5.69 19.37
CA GLY A 135 -6.66 6.66 19.86
C GLY A 135 -5.34 6.59 19.08
N VAL A 136 -4.81 7.74 18.65
CA VAL A 136 -3.51 7.84 18.02
C VAL A 136 -2.56 8.72 18.81
N ASN A 137 -1.30 8.34 18.86
CA ASN A 137 -0.19 9.15 19.37
C ASN A 137 1.07 8.82 18.54
N TYR A 138 1.30 9.62 17.50
CA TYR A 138 2.36 9.34 16.55
C TYR A 138 3.09 10.62 16.15
N GLN A 139 4.41 10.56 16.01
CA GLN A 139 5.24 11.67 15.56
C GLN A 139 5.53 11.53 14.07
N ILE A 140 5.09 12.50 13.26
CA ILE A 140 5.27 12.52 11.82
C ILE A 140 6.33 13.56 11.46
N ARG A 141 7.25 13.19 10.58
CA ARG A 141 8.27 14.09 10.05
C ARG A 141 8.49 13.83 8.57
N ASP A 142 8.22 14.84 7.76
CA ASP A 142 8.52 14.88 6.31
C ASP A 142 8.04 13.64 5.53
N LEU A 143 6.91 13.06 5.93
CA LEU A 143 6.26 11.95 5.23
C LEU A 143 5.19 12.48 4.27
N ASN A 144 4.97 11.79 3.14
CA ASN A 144 3.76 12.03 2.37
C ASN A 144 2.53 11.64 3.21
N LEU A 145 1.38 12.23 2.88
CA LEU A 145 0.19 12.09 3.71
C LEU A 145 -0.30 10.64 3.78
N LEU A 146 -0.24 9.86 2.68
CA LEU A 146 -0.66 8.45 2.70
C LEU A 146 0.19 7.63 3.67
N ASP A 147 1.53 7.70 3.54
CA ASP A 147 2.46 6.98 4.41
C ASP A 147 2.30 7.40 5.88
N ALA A 148 2.11 8.71 6.13
CA ALA A 148 1.88 9.24 7.46
C ALA A 148 0.61 8.67 8.10
N LEU A 149 -0.51 8.63 7.36
CA LEU A 149 -1.78 8.09 7.83
C LEU A 149 -1.69 6.58 8.07
N GLU A 150 -1.11 5.82 7.15
CA GLU A 150 -0.96 4.37 7.29
C GLU A 150 -0.09 4.01 8.50
N LYS A 151 1.07 4.64 8.67
CA LYS A 151 1.96 4.39 9.82
C LYS A 151 1.33 4.80 11.14
N MET A 152 0.62 5.93 11.18
CA MET A 152 -0.11 6.38 12.35
C MET A 152 -1.19 5.38 12.77
N LEU A 153 -2.02 4.93 11.83
CA LEU A 153 -3.12 4.02 12.10
C LEU A 153 -2.65 2.61 12.47
N LEU A 154 -1.57 2.11 11.85
CA LEU A 154 -0.98 0.83 12.23
C LEU A 154 -0.41 0.82 13.66
N LYS A 155 -0.01 2.00 14.18
CA LYS A 155 0.52 2.18 15.55
C LYS A 155 -0.49 2.79 16.53
N ALA A 156 -1.77 2.87 16.14
CA ALA A 156 -2.86 3.29 17.02
C ALA A 156 -3.03 2.31 18.20
N ASP A 157 -3.70 2.72 19.25
CA ASP A 157 -4.06 1.85 20.40
C ASP A 157 -4.83 0.60 19.97
N ILE A 158 -5.69 0.74 18.95
CA ILE A 158 -6.28 -0.35 18.18
C ILE A 158 -5.66 -0.30 16.77
N PRO A 159 -4.81 -1.28 16.37
CA PRO A 159 -4.23 -1.31 15.03
C PRO A 159 -5.30 -1.17 13.95
N SER A 160 -5.18 -0.13 13.15
CA SER A 160 -6.24 0.31 12.24
C SER A 160 -5.70 0.59 10.85
N LYS A 161 -6.61 0.72 9.90
CA LYS A 161 -6.35 1.02 8.49
C LYS A 161 -7.19 2.20 8.03
N LEU A 162 -6.76 2.83 6.94
CA LEU A 162 -7.52 3.87 6.25
C LEU A 162 -8.50 3.22 5.28
N GLU A 163 -9.79 3.33 5.55
CA GLU A 163 -10.86 3.01 4.62
C GLU A 163 -11.17 4.21 3.74
N ILE A 164 -11.37 3.97 2.45
CA ILE A 164 -11.66 4.97 1.43
C ILE A 164 -12.90 4.53 0.67
N THR A 165 -13.91 5.41 0.60
CA THR A 165 -15.15 5.12 -0.13
C THR A 165 -15.61 6.36 -0.88
N PHE A 166 -16.10 6.23 -2.10
CA PHE A 166 -16.64 7.33 -2.88
C PHE A 166 -18.16 7.32 -2.85
N TYR A 167 -18.78 8.35 -2.28
CA TYR A 167 -20.23 8.60 -2.36
C TYR A 167 -20.50 10.10 -2.22
N ASP A 168 -21.71 10.54 -2.52
CA ASP A 168 -22.12 11.95 -2.47
C ASP A 168 -21.14 12.92 -3.17
N LYS A 169 -20.50 12.45 -4.26
CA LYS A 169 -19.49 13.21 -5.03
C LYS A 169 -18.23 13.57 -4.24
N LYS A 170 -17.95 12.87 -3.15
CA LYS A 170 -16.78 13.05 -2.29
C LYS A 170 -16.06 11.73 -2.06
N VAL A 171 -14.81 11.82 -1.76
CA VAL A 171 -13.99 10.70 -1.27
C VAL A 171 -14.04 10.74 0.25
N HIS A 172 -14.67 9.76 0.84
CA HIS A 172 -14.82 9.62 2.28
C HIS A 172 -13.69 8.81 2.85
N LEU A 173 -13.06 9.32 3.91
CA LEU A 173 -11.98 8.69 4.64
C LEU A 173 -12.46 8.32 6.04
N GLN A 174 -12.07 7.15 6.51
CA GLN A 174 -12.37 6.71 7.87
C GLN A 174 -11.26 5.78 8.39
N ALA A 175 -10.92 5.93 9.67
CA ALA A 175 -10.12 4.95 10.39
C ALA A 175 -11.02 3.79 10.82
N VAL A 176 -10.64 2.56 10.48
CA VAL A 176 -11.34 1.35 10.91
C VAL A 176 -10.35 0.32 11.42
N PRO A 177 -10.70 -0.50 12.42
CA PRO A 177 -9.83 -1.57 12.90
C PRO A 177 -9.44 -2.53 11.79
N ILE A 178 -8.21 -3.05 11.85
CA ILE A 178 -7.77 -4.16 11.02
C ILE A 178 -8.50 -5.42 11.47
N VAL A 179 -9.06 -6.16 10.52
CA VAL A 179 -9.82 -7.37 10.79
C VAL A 179 -8.96 -8.60 10.53
N ASP A 180 -9.01 -9.58 11.42
CA ASP A 180 -8.42 -10.88 11.20
C ASP A 180 -9.46 -11.84 10.60
N LEU A 181 -9.36 -12.04 9.31
CA LEU A 181 -10.23 -12.95 8.56
C LEU A 181 -9.59 -14.33 8.35
N SER A 182 -8.42 -14.60 8.92
CA SER A 182 -7.63 -15.79 8.63
C SER A 182 -8.34 -17.10 8.99
N GLU A 183 -9.25 -17.08 9.95
CA GLU A 183 -10.06 -18.24 10.31
C GLU A 183 -11.37 -18.36 9.50
N LEU A 184 -11.89 -17.23 9.00
CA LEU A 184 -13.14 -17.17 8.26
C LEU A 184 -12.92 -17.37 6.75
N LEU A 185 -11.87 -16.76 6.22
CA LEU A 185 -11.50 -16.78 4.81
C LEU A 185 -10.24 -17.61 4.65
N ARG A 186 -10.40 -18.95 4.71
CA ARG A 186 -9.34 -19.90 4.37
C ARG A 186 -9.44 -20.23 2.89
N TYR A 187 -8.42 -19.81 2.17
CA TYR A 187 -8.35 -20.04 0.74
C TYR A 187 -7.50 -21.25 0.42
N ASP A 188 -8.11 -22.25 -0.21
CA ASP A 188 -7.44 -23.46 -0.69
C ASP A 188 -7.82 -23.78 -2.14
N ASN A 189 -7.11 -24.70 -2.75
CA ASN A 189 -7.36 -25.12 -4.14
C ASN A 189 -8.76 -25.72 -4.37
N SER A 190 -9.47 -26.15 -3.31
CA SER A 190 -10.80 -26.75 -3.41
C SER A 190 -11.87 -25.73 -3.83
N TYR A 191 -11.62 -24.45 -3.60
CA TYR A 191 -12.51 -23.34 -4.01
C TYR A 191 -12.21 -22.79 -5.41
N GLY A 192 -11.33 -23.43 -6.19
CA GLY A 192 -10.96 -22.96 -7.53
C GLY A 192 -10.07 -21.72 -7.52
N ILE A 193 -9.44 -21.43 -6.40
CA ILE A 193 -8.54 -20.31 -6.21
C ILE A 193 -7.13 -20.75 -6.59
N SER A 194 -6.50 -20.06 -7.53
CA SER A 194 -5.09 -20.29 -7.83
C SER A 194 -4.21 -19.52 -6.88
N MET A 195 -3.34 -20.24 -6.19
CA MET A 195 -2.41 -19.70 -5.21
C MET A 195 -0.99 -19.96 -5.66
N ILE A 196 -0.18 -18.91 -5.72
CA ILE A 196 1.25 -19.02 -5.98
C ILE A 196 1.96 -18.50 -4.73
N SER A 197 2.62 -19.42 -4.02
CA SER A 197 3.47 -19.06 -2.88
C SER A 197 4.93 -19.13 -3.31
N GLU A 198 5.64 -18.01 -3.17
CA GLU A 198 7.07 -17.94 -3.39
C GLU A 198 7.74 -17.52 -2.08
N LYS A 199 8.41 -18.48 -1.43
CA LYS A 199 9.21 -18.20 -0.24
C LYS A 199 10.67 -18.04 -0.61
N ALA A 200 11.29 -16.98 -0.15
CA ALA A 200 12.73 -16.82 -0.24
C ALA A 200 13.41 -17.90 0.64
N ILE A 201 13.88 -18.97 0.00
CA ILE A 201 14.50 -20.13 0.69
C ILE A 201 15.76 -19.76 1.48
N SER A 202 16.38 -18.62 1.17
CA SER A 202 17.64 -18.22 1.76
C SER A 202 17.68 -16.71 2.04
N LYS A 203 17.18 -16.32 3.21
CA LYS A 203 17.29 -14.95 3.71
C LYS A 203 18.68 -14.69 4.30
N TYR A 204 19.14 -13.44 4.29
CA TYR A 204 20.38 -13.05 5.00
C TYR A 204 20.18 -13.29 6.50
N ASN A 205 21.19 -13.86 7.15
CA ASN A 205 21.19 -14.20 8.57
C ASN A 205 22.43 -13.69 9.31
N HIS A 206 23.26 -12.92 8.60
CA HIS A 206 24.42 -12.22 9.14
C HIS A 206 24.55 -10.88 8.42
N ILE A 207 24.83 -9.82 9.19
CA ILE A 207 25.07 -8.47 8.67
C ILE A 207 26.48 -8.07 9.04
N VAL A 208 27.21 -7.52 8.07
CA VAL A 208 28.43 -6.76 8.32
C VAL A 208 28.11 -5.31 8.03
N ALA A 209 27.93 -4.51 9.08
CA ALA A 209 27.65 -3.08 8.99
C ALA A 209 28.95 -2.29 9.12
N LEU A 210 29.21 -1.42 8.14
CA LEU A 210 30.40 -0.58 8.06
C LEU A 210 29.99 0.89 8.14
N GLY A 211 30.46 1.58 9.18
CA GLY A 211 30.25 3.01 9.40
C GLY A 211 31.43 3.87 8.95
N LYS A 212 31.56 5.05 9.58
CA LYS A 212 32.65 6.00 9.32
C LYS A 212 34.00 5.47 9.77
N GLY A 213 35.05 5.99 9.17
CA GLY A 213 36.45 5.68 9.44
C GLY A 213 37.13 4.92 8.33
N GLU A 214 38.41 4.67 8.48
CA GLU A 214 39.22 3.95 7.50
C GLU A 214 40.01 2.82 8.18
N LEU A 215 40.21 1.75 7.47
CA LEU A 215 41.04 0.60 7.89
C LEU A 215 40.62 0.07 9.29
N ILE A 216 41.55 0.19 10.28
CA ILE A 216 41.32 -0.31 11.65
C ILE A 216 40.44 0.61 12.50
N GLU A 217 40.31 1.88 12.12
CA GLU A 217 39.48 2.87 12.82
C GLU A 217 38.03 2.90 12.32
N ARG A 218 37.75 2.11 11.29
CA ARG A 218 36.41 2.05 10.72
C ARG A 218 35.44 1.36 11.67
N ILE A 219 34.32 2.01 11.96
CA ILE A 219 33.23 1.39 12.73
C ILE A 219 32.76 0.14 11.95
N ARG A 220 32.78 -1.00 12.66
CA ARG A 220 32.36 -2.29 12.10
C ARG A 220 31.54 -3.06 13.12
N VAL A 221 30.31 -3.40 12.76
CA VAL A 221 29.44 -4.20 13.60
C VAL A 221 29.06 -5.47 12.84
N ASN A 222 29.12 -6.61 13.53
CA ASN A 222 28.60 -7.87 13.03
C ASN A 222 27.31 -8.20 13.80
N LEU A 223 26.22 -8.44 13.06
CA LEU A 223 24.94 -8.82 13.63
C LEU A 223 24.51 -10.17 13.09
N PHE A 224 23.97 -11.00 13.98
CA PHE A 224 23.53 -12.34 13.66
C PHE A 224 22.06 -12.51 14.02
N LEU A 225 21.30 -13.10 13.09
CA LEU A 225 19.90 -13.44 13.29
C LEU A 225 19.77 -14.51 14.38
N GLN A 226 18.90 -14.26 15.36
CA GLN A 226 18.62 -15.19 16.45
C GLN A 226 17.39 -16.06 16.10
N ASP A 227 17.16 -17.11 16.91
CA ASP A 227 16.04 -18.03 16.70
C ASP A 227 14.66 -17.40 16.92
N ASP A 228 14.62 -16.30 17.68
CA ASP A 228 13.42 -15.50 17.93
C ASP A 228 13.18 -14.41 16.88
N GLY A 229 14.01 -14.36 15.83
CA GLY A 229 13.93 -13.35 14.78
C GLY A 229 14.63 -12.03 15.07
N THR A 230 15.24 -11.86 16.27
CA THR A 230 15.99 -10.65 16.61
C THR A 230 17.41 -10.67 16.06
N TRP A 231 18.03 -9.49 15.94
CA TRP A 231 19.42 -9.33 15.54
C TRP A 231 20.27 -8.90 16.73
N ASN A 232 21.40 -9.56 16.95
CA ASN A 232 22.38 -9.13 17.95
C ASN A 232 23.82 -9.52 17.55
N THR A 233 24.81 -9.16 18.39
CA THR A 233 26.22 -9.38 18.10
C THR A 233 26.71 -10.80 18.44
N SER A 234 25.87 -11.64 19.05
CA SER A 234 26.23 -13.02 19.41
C SER A 234 26.01 -13.94 18.23
N GLU A 235 27.03 -14.71 17.86
CA GLU A 235 26.92 -15.65 16.75
C GLU A 235 25.92 -16.76 17.05
N ASN A 236 25.03 -17.04 16.09
CA ASN A 236 24.08 -18.12 16.18
C ASN A 236 24.61 -19.36 15.43
N ALA A 237 24.86 -20.45 16.16
CA ALA A 237 25.39 -21.70 15.62
C ALA A 237 24.49 -22.33 14.55
N LYS A 238 23.18 -22.10 14.60
CA LYS A 238 22.20 -22.59 13.61
C LYS A 238 22.51 -22.10 12.20
N TYR A 239 23.08 -20.88 12.07
CA TYR A 239 23.40 -20.25 10.81
C TYR A 239 24.92 -20.21 10.53
N ALA A 240 25.72 -21.00 11.22
CA ALA A 240 27.17 -21.03 11.02
C ALA A 240 27.59 -21.79 9.74
N GLY A 241 28.80 -21.53 9.27
CA GLY A 241 29.42 -22.23 8.15
C GLY A 241 28.66 -22.03 6.84
N LEU A 242 28.32 -23.13 6.14
CA LEU A 242 27.63 -23.08 4.85
C LEU A 242 26.21 -22.50 4.89
N LYS A 243 25.62 -22.39 6.07
CA LYS A 243 24.29 -21.79 6.26
C LYS A 243 24.34 -20.28 6.41
N ARG A 244 25.54 -19.71 6.60
CA ARG A 244 25.72 -18.26 6.76
C ARG A 244 25.50 -17.57 5.41
N LYS A 245 24.64 -16.56 5.42
CA LYS A 245 24.41 -15.67 4.29
C LYS A 245 24.56 -14.24 4.79
N THR A 246 25.64 -13.59 4.34
CA THR A 246 26.04 -12.27 4.82
C THR A 246 25.51 -11.17 3.90
N TYR A 247 24.89 -10.15 4.50
CA TYR A 247 24.60 -8.87 3.90
C TYR A 247 25.66 -7.86 4.29
N LEU A 248 26.28 -7.19 3.33
CA LEU A 248 27.21 -6.10 3.58
C LEU A 248 26.48 -4.77 3.48
N TYR A 249 26.37 -4.06 4.59
CA TYR A 249 25.82 -2.71 4.65
C TYR A 249 26.96 -1.71 4.83
N ASP A 250 27.12 -0.78 3.91
CA ASP A 250 28.16 0.24 3.93
C ASP A 250 27.54 1.64 3.99
N ASN A 251 27.71 2.34 5.12
CA ASN A 251 27.34 3.74 5.30
C ASN A 251 28.51 4.53 5.88
N SER A 252 29.46 4.89 5.03
CA SER A 252 30.71 5.57 5.41
C SER A 252 30.53 6.94 6.08
N ASN A 253 29.33 7.49 6.09
CA ASN A 253 29.01 8.76 6.75
C ASN A 253 28.45 8.61 8.16
N GLU A 254 28.06 7.40 8.58
CA GLU A 254 27.45 7.18 9.88
C GLU A 254 28.52 7.07 10.97
N GLU A 255 28.44 7.96 11.94
CA GLU A 255 29.34 8.03 13.10
C GLU A 255 28.73 7.36 14.36
N ASP A 256 27.42 7.18 14.37
CA ASP A 256 26.68 6.59 15.49
C ASP A 256 26.46 5.09 15.25
N GLU A 257 27.06 4.26 16.12
CA GLU A 257 26.95 2.81 16.01
C GLU A 257 25.52 2.31 16.15
N SER A 258 24.69 2.93 17.01
CA SER A 258 23.30 2.53 17.21
C SER A 258 22.47 2.77 15.96
N LYS A 259 22.65 3.91 15.30
CA LYS A 259 21.98 4.24 14.03
C LYS A 259 22.48 3.35 12.89
N LEU A 260 23.78 3.03 12.89
CA LEU A 260 24.35 2.10 11.91
C LEU A 260 23.71 0.71 12.03
N ILE A 261 23.54 0.21 13.26
CA ILE A 261 22.85 -1.05 13.54
C ILE A 261 21.41 -1.01 13.01
N GLU A 262 20.64 -0.02 13.41
CA GLU A 262 19.22 0.12 13.06
C GLU A 262 19.04 0.18 11.54
N SER A 263 19.79 1.06 10.86
CA SER A 263 19.73 1.20 9.39
C SER A 263 20.20 -0.06 8.65
N SER A 264 21.17 -0.80 9.20
CA SER A 264 21.67 -2.03 8.59
C SER A 264 20.65 -3.18 8.70
N ILE A 265 19.92 -3.26 9.80
CA ILE A 265 18.83 -4.22 9.98
C ILE A 265 17.71 -3.92 8.97
N GLU A 266 17.24 -2.66 8.91
CA GLU A 266 16.21 -2.24 7.96
C GLU A 266 16.59 -2.54 6.49
N ALA A 267 17.83 -2.20 6.11
CA ALA A 267 18.34 -2.49 4.77
C ALA A 267 18.41 -4.00 4.47
N THR A 268 18.75 -4.81 5.48
CA THR A 268 18.83 -6.26 5.32
C THR A 268 17.44 -6.89 5.21
N GLU A 269 16.48 -6.43 6.00
CA GLU A 269 15.08 -6.88 5.92
C GLU A 269 14.49 -6.55 4.54
N LYS A 270 14.75 -5.35 4.06
CA LYS A 270 14.38 -4.95 2.69
C LYS A 270 15.07 -5.80 1.62
N ALA A 271 16.36 -6.14 1.80
CA ALA A 271 17.12 -6.98 0.86
C ALA A 271 16.71 -8.46 0.92
N ASN A 272 16.24 -8.94 2.07
CA ASN A 272 15.70 -10.29 2.22
C ASN A 272 14.44 -10.49 1.38
N GLY A 273 13.81 -9.40 0.96
CA GLY A 273 12.53 -9.44 0.26
C GLY A 273 11.43 -10.05 1.14
N THR A 274 10.25 -9.96 0.65
CA THR A 274 9.09 -10.53 1.30
C THR A 274 8.76 -11.88 0.68
N ASP A 275 8.23 -12.78 1.49
CA ASP A 275 7.59 -13.97 0.97
C ASP A 275 6.38 -13.51 0.16
N ASN A 276 6.35 -13.81 -1.13
CA ASN A 276 5.25 -13.39 -1.99
C ASN A 276 4.18 -14.48 -2.03
N LEU A 277 2.99 -14.16 -1.57
CA LEU A 277 1.81 -14.95 -1.81
C LEU A 277 0.87 -14.18 -2.72
N ASN A 278 0.64 -14.68 -3.93
CA ASN A 278 -0.32 -14.11 -4.86
C ASN A 278 -1.59 -14.95 -4.82
N ILE A 279 -2.71 -14.32 -4.51
CA ILE A 279 -4.01 -14.97 -4.45
C ILE A 279 -4.94 -14.27 -5.44
N ASN A 280 -5.59 -15.04 -6.31
CA ASN A 280 -6.53 -14.53 -7.30
C ASN A 280 -7.97 -14.85 -6.89
N PHE A 281 -8.80 -13.81 -6.81
CA PHE A 281 -10.22 -13.92 -6.51
C PHE A 281 -11.08 -13.33 -7.61
N THR A 282 -12.34 -13.77 -7.64
CA THR A 282 -13.37 -13.19 -8.50
C THR A 282 -14.25 -12.18 -7.76
N THR A 283 -14.19 -12.17 -6.42
CA THR A 283 -15.02 -11.35 -5.54
C THR A 283 -14.16 -10.43 -4.67
N ASP A 284 -14.75 -9.32 -4.23
CA ASP A 284 -14.11 -8.35 -3.35
C ASP A 284 -14.47 -8.66 -1.89
N GLU A 285 -13.82 -9.68 -1.32
CA GLU A 285 -14.16 -10.21 0.01
C GLU A 285 -13.27 -9.68 1.13
N ALA A 286 -12.14 -9.08 0.80
CA ALA A 286 -11.18 -8.59 1.80
C ALA A 286 -10.68 -7.19 1.47
N SER A 287 -10.38 -6.43 2.49
CA SER A 287 -9.85 -5.08 2.39
C SER A 287 -8.34 -5.04 2.59
N LEU A 288 -7.69 -3.96 2.14
CA LEU A 288 -6.27 -3.71 2.41
C LEU A 288 -6.01 -3.76 3.92
N PHE A 289 -4.85 -4.28 4.30
CA PHE A 289 -4.35 -4.47 5.66
C PHE A 289 -5.08 -5.52 6.51
N ASP A 290 -6.19 -6.12 6.05
CA ASP A 290 -6.79 -7.24 6.77
C ASP A 290 -5.90 -8.49 6.67
N TYR A 291 -5.96 -9.35 7.70
CA TYR A 291 -5.29 -10.64 7.67
C TYR A 291 -6.18 -11.69 7.01
N VAL A 292 -5.58 -12.46 6.13
CA VAL A 292 -6.20 -13.61 5.48
C VAL A 292 -5.41 -14.88 5.75
N GLY A 293 -6.10 -15.99 5.81
CA GLY A 293 -5.50 -17.30 6.01
C GLY A 293 -5.47 -18.10 4.72
N SER A 294 -4.52 -19.01 4.63
CA SER A 294 -4.46 -20.00 3.58
C SER A 294 -3.94 -21.32 4.16
N LYS A 295 -4.56 -22.43 3.74
CA LYS A 295 -4.09 -23.77 4.04
C LYS A 295 -4.00 -24.55 2.73
N GLU A 296 -2.79 -24.97 2.41
CA GLU A 296 -2.58 -25.84 1.25
C GLU A 296 -2.74 -27.30 1.69
N GLU A 297 -3.72 -28.03 1.09
CA GLU A 297 -4.11 -29.36 1.54
C GLU A 297 -3.03 -30.43 1.31
N ILE A 298 -2.23 -30.30 0.26
CA ILE A 298 -1.23 -31.31 -0.11
C ILE A 298 -0.02 -31.25 0.82
N THR A 299 0.47 -30.04 1.10
CA THR A 299 1.68 -29.82 1.93
C THR A 299 1.34 -29.53 3.39
N GLY A 300 0.09 -29.18 3.69
CA GLY A 300 -0.36 -28.78 5.02
C GLY A 300 0.21 -27.44 5.48
N ILE A 301 0.77 -26.64 4.55
CA ILE A 301 1.35 -25.35 4.88
C ILE A 301 0.21 -24.36 5.13
N GLU A 302 0.21 -23.78 6.33
CA GLU A 302 -0.71 -22.72 6.72
C GLU A 302 -0.01 -21.35 6.64
N PHE A 303 -0.74 -20.34 6.13
CA PHE A 303 -0.30 -18.96 6.08
C PHE A 303 -1.33 -18.09 6.78
N LYS A 304 -0.83 -17.08 7.49
CA LYS A 304 -1.61 -15.94 7.97
C LYS A 304 -0.85 -14.69 7.60
N GLU A 305 -1.34 -14.00 6.61
CA GLU A 305 -0.64 -12.86 6.02
C GLU A 305 -1.58 -11.65 5.88
N GLN A 306 -1.01 -10.47 5.93
CA GLN A 306 -1.74 -9.22 5.74
C GLN A 306 -1.81 -8.87 4.25
N ILE A 307 -2.97 -8.37 3.79
CA ILE A 307 -3.12 -7.88 2.43
C ILE A 307 -2.42 -6.51 2.32
N THR A 308 -1.37 -6.45 1.50
CA THR A 308 -0.59 -5.23 1.30
C THR A 308 -0.86 -4.55 -0.04
N LYS A 309 -1.42 -5.30 -1.01
CA LYS A 309 -1.74 -4.76 -2.34
C LYS A 309 -2.96 -5.45 -2.94
N LYS A 310 -3.78 -4.67 -3.63
CA LYS A 310 -4.95 -5.11 -4.36
C LYS A 310 -4.91 -4.58 -5.79
N VAL A 311 -5.06 -5.46 -6.76
CA VAL A 311 -5.16 -5.11 -8.17
C VAL A 311 -6.56 -5.46 -8.64
N LEU A 312 -7.23 -4.51 -9.27
CA LEU A 312 -8.53 -4.73 -9.90
C LEU A 312 -8.41 -4.50 -11.40
N LYS A 313 -8.71 -5.53 -12.18
CA LYS A 313 -8.83 -5.44 -13.64
C LYS A 313 -10.30 -5.46 -14.03
N VAL A 314 -10.74 -4.42 -14.71
CA VAL A 314 -12.13 -4.26 -15.18
C VAL A 314 -12.15 -4.23 -16.69
N THR A 315 -13.00 -5.06 -17.29
CA THR A 315 -13.32 -4.99 -18.73
C THR A 315 -14.81 -4.67 -18.87
N ILE A 316 -15.12 -3.58 -19.56
CA ILE A 316 -16.48 -3.11 -19.77
C ILE A 316 -16.86 -3.32 -21.23
N SER A 317 -17.88 -4.15 -21.47
CA SER A 317 -18.45 -4.41 -22.79
C SER A 317 -19.91 -3.91 -22.82
N GLY A 318 -20.16 -2.84 -23.56
CA GLY A 318 -21.43 -2.11 -23.44
C GLY A 318 -21.59 -1.52 -22.06
N ILE A 319 -22.52 -2.06 -21.26
CA ILE A 319 -22.77 -1.67 -19.86
C ILE A 319 -22.41 -2.77 -18.86
N ILE A 320 -21.94 -3.91 -19.34
CA ILE A 320 -21.57 -5.06 -18.50
C ILE A 320 -20.09 -4.99 -18.15
N SER A 321 -19.77 -5.01 -16.88
CA SER A 321 -18.40 -5.03 -16.39
C SER A 321 -18.04 -6.41 -15.86
N HIS A 322 -16.87 -6.91 -16.29
CA HIS A 322 -16.21 -8.10 -15.74
C HIS A 322 -15.04 -7.64 -14.88
N CYS A 323 -15.03 -8.02 -13.62
CA CYS A 323 -14.03 -7.65 -12.63
C CYS A 323 -13.20 -8.86 -12.24
N LYS A 324 -11.88 -8.67 -12.13
CA LYS A 324 -10.95 -9.65 -11.60
C LYS A 324 -10.10 -8.98 -10.53
N PHE A 325 -10.10 -9.55 -9.33
CA PHE A 325 -9.28 -9.09 -8.22
C PHE A 325 -8.04 -9.98 -8.07
N GLU A 326 -6.90 -9.36 -7.83
CA GLU A 326 -5.66 -10.04 -7.48
C GLU A 326 -5.14 -9.37 -6.19
N TYR A 327 -4.83 -10.17 -5.18
CA TYR A 327 -4.29 -9.69 -3.92
C TYR A 327 -2.84 -10.12 -3.77
N LYS A 328 -2.01 -9.23 -3.26
CA LYS A 328 -0.69 -9.55 -2.76
C LYS A 328 -0.72 -9.46 -1.24
N VAL A 329 -0.17 -10.44 -0.57
CA VAL A 329 -0.09 -10.52 0.88
C VAL A 329 1.36 -10.61 1.33
N GLY A 330 1.59 -10.28 2.60
CA GLY A 330 2.94 -10.20 3.16
C GLY A 330 3.57 -8.82 2.99
N ASP A 331 4.63 -8.56 3.76
CA ASP A 331 5.33 -7.25 3.79
C ASP A 331 6.00 -6.84 2.48
#